data_efae1ab1a774f03a4f096cf61373792a
#
_entry.id   efae1ab1a774f03a4f096cf61373792a
#
_cell.length_a   1.000
_cell.length_b   1.000
_cell.length_c   1.000
_cell.angle_alpha   90.00
_cell.angle_beta   90.00
_cell.angle_gamma   90.00
#
_symmetry.space_group_name_H-M   'P 1'
#
loop_
_entity.id
_entity.type
_entity.pdbx_description
1 polymer ?
#
loop_
_entity_poly.entity_id
_entity_poly.type
_entity_poly.pdbx_seq_one_letter_code
_entity_poly.pdbx_strand_id
1 'polypeptide(L)'
;MTTLTFDSLNPATGEVVGSHPKNDAQAVHEAVARAETAAEWWAALPAGERRRRLLDYKAVITRRLRELAALVHEETGKPVGDATLEIVLAVTHLDWAARNAAKVLGRRRVATGMLGLNLAATLEYLPLGVVGVIGPWNYPVFTPMGSIAYALAAGNAVVFKPSELTPGVGVRLAELFAESVPEQPVLQTVTGLGETGAALAADPRVRKVAFTGSTATAKRVMAACAENLTPIVAECGGKDAFIVDADADLPAAADACLWGAMSNAGQTCAGVERVYVVDAVYEPFMRELSERAAQVKAGQDYGPITMPAQIDIIRRHIDDATKSGKVVTGGPDSVRAPFVDPVIVADVPEDSPAVREETFGPTITVRRTRDAQEALELANASAYGLAGTIFSRDARRATQLARAMRTGMTAVNSVISFAGVPALPFGGVGDSGFGRIHGADGLREFTRPKAVSRQRFALPGMNLTSFRRGPDELERLIRLVTFLHGRRKR
;
A
#
# COMPACT_ATOMS: atom_id res chain seq x y z
N MET A 1 -10.59 -19.68 31.30
CA MET A 1 -11.09 -18.30 31.06
C MET A 1 -11.95 -18.32 29.82
N THR A 2 -13.16 -17.76 29.85
CA THR A 2 -14.03 -17.67 28.67
C THR A 2 -13.38 -16.69 27.70
N THR A 3 -13.00 -17.15 26.51
CA THR A 3 -12.45 -16.28 25.47
C THR A 3 -13.55 -15.31 25.04
N LEU A 4 -13.31 -14.01 25.19
CA LEU A 4 -14.21 -12.98 24.67
C LEU A 4 -14.21 -13.05 23.16
N THR A 5 -15.37 -12.94 22.52
CA THR A 5 -15.55 -12.91 21.09
C THR A 5 -16.14 -11.59 20.61
N PHE A 6 -16.05 -11.33 19.32
CA PHE A 6 -16.76 -10.26 18.61
C PHE A 6 -17.24 -10.81 17.26
N ASP A 7 -18.29 -10.23 16.74
CA ASP A 7 -18.91 -10.66 15.49
C ASP A 7 -18.48 -9.79 14.32
N SER A 8 -18.19 -10.40 13.17
CA SER A 8 -18.20 -9.72 11.89
C SER A 8 -19.59 -9.73 11.30
N LEU A 9 -19.98 -8.62 10.70
CA LEU A 9 -21.34 -8.42 10.19
C LEU A 9 -21.31 -8.17 8.69
N ASN A 10 -22.30 -8.68 7.98
CA ASN A 10 -22.56 -8.25 6.62
C ASN A 10 -23.07 -6.79 6.64
N PRO A 11 -22.35 -5.84 5.99
CA PRO A 11 -22.71 -4.42 6.10
C PRO A 11 -24.00 -4.05 5.37
N ALA A 12 -24.48 -4.90 4.45
CA ALA A 12 -25.73 -4.66 3.74
C ALA A 12 -26.97 -5.13 4.53
N THR A 13 -26.85 -6.26 5.27
CA THR A 13 -27.99 -6.90 5.95
C THR A 13 -27.93 -6.79 7.46
N GLY A 14 -26.74 -6.57 8.03
CA GLY A 14 -26.50 -6.61 9.47
C GLY A 14 -26.44 -8.03 10.06
N GLU A 15 -26.52 -9.06 9.23
CA GLU A 15 -26.43 -10.45 9.68
C GLU A 15 -25.00 -10.80 10.10
N VAL A 16 -24.88 -11.70 11.10
CA VAL A 16 -23.59 -12.18 11.57
C VAL A 16 -22.98 -13.13 10.52
N VAL A 17 -21.81 -12.79 10.01
CA VAL A 17 -21.01 -13.63 9.09
C VAL A 17 -20.17 -14.63 9.87
N GLY A 18 -19.58 -14.19 10.98
CA GLY A 18 -18.76 -15.05 11.83
C GLY A 18 -18.50 -14.44 13.19
N SER A 19 -18.15 -15.27 14.17
CA SER A 19 -17.74 -14.85 15.51
C SER A 19 -16.27 -15.23 15.75
N HIS A 20 -15.48 -14.26 16.17
CA HIS A 20 -14.03 -14.38 16.24
C HIS A 20 -13.51 -14.07 17.65
N PRO A 21 -12.42 -14.73 18.11
CA PRO A 21 -11.83 -14.44 19.41
C PRO A 21 -11.26 -13.02 19.46
N LYS A 22 -11.47 -12.34 20.57
CA LYS A 22 -10.82 -11.08 20.87
C LYS A 22 -9.51 -11.39 21.60
N ASN A 23 -8.42 -11.50 20.82
CA ASN A 23 -7.10 -11.80 21.37
C ASN A 23 -6.60 -10.62 22.22
N ASP A 24 -6.29 -10.89 23.46
CA ASP A 24 -5.67 -9.95 24.39
C ASP A 24 -4.15 -9.86 24.16
N ALA A 25 -3.48 -9.01 24.93
CA ALA A 25 -2.03 -8.81 24.83
C ALA A 25 -1.23 -10.12 25.09
N GLN A 26 -1.72 -11.01 25.97
CA GLN A 26 -1.06 -12.28 26.25
C GLN A 26 -1.14 -13.22 25.03
N ALA A 27 -2.31 -13.33 24.41
CA ALA A 27 -2.50 -14.14 23.21
C ALA A 27 -1.64 -13.64 22.03
N VAL A 28 -1.52 -12.31 21.87
CA VAL A 28 -0.61 -11.69 20.87
C VAL A 28 0.84 -12.05 21.18
N HIS A 29 1.27 -11.90 22.44
CA HIS A 29 2.62 -12.23 22.89
C HIS A 29 2.98 -13.71 22.60
N GLU A 30 2.05 -14.64 22.82
CA GLU A 30 2.23 -16.06 22.53
C GLU A 30 2.29 -16.32 21.01
N ALA A 31 1.46 -15.63 20.19
CA ALA A 31 1.53 -15.73 18.74
C ALA A 31 2.89 -15.25 18.22
N VAL A 32 3.40 -14.13 18.72
CA VAL A 32 4.72 -13.59 18.37
C VAL A 32 5.84 -14.55 18.78
N ALA A 33 5.75 -15.20 19.96
CA ALA A 33 6.73 -16.20 20.39
C ALA A 33 6.80 -17.40 19.45
N ARG A 34 5.64 -17.92 19.04
CA ARG A 34 5.58 -18.99 18.03
C ARG A 34 6.13 -18.56 16.68
N ALA A 35 5.83 -17.31 16.26
CA ALA A 35 6.35 -16.75 15.03
C ALA A 35 7.87 -16.58 15.04
N GLU A 36 8.49 -16.27 16.18
CA GLU A 36 9.95 -16.16 16.33
C GLU A 36 10.64 -17.48 15.99
N THR A 37 10.19 -18.58 16.59
CA THR A 37 10.69 -19.92 16.27
C THR A 37 10.44 -20.29 14.80
N ALA A 38 9.26 -20.00 14.28
CA ALA A 38 8.91 -20.25 12.89
C ALA A 38 9.76 -19.42 11.91
N ALA A 39 10.12 -18.18 12.28
CA ALA A 39 10.97 -17.31 11.46
C ALA A 39 12.38 -17.88 11.29
N GLU A 40 12.97 -18.42 12.34
CA GLU A 40 14.29 -19.07 12.27
C GLU A 40 14.28 -20.25 11.31
N TRP A 41 13.29 -21.12 11.43
CA TRP A 41 13.12 -22.26 10.53
C TRP A 41 12.90 -21.83 9.08
N TRP A 42 12.00 -20.84 8.84
CA TRP A 42 11.67 -20.34 7.52
C TRP A 42 12.85 -19.66 6.84
N ALA A 43 13.62 -18.87 7.58
CA ALA A 43 14.83 -18.19 7.10
C ALA A 43 15.94 -19.20 6.72
N ALA A 44 16.05 -20.32 7.44
CA ALA A 44 17.04 -21.36 7.17
C ALA A 44 16.74 -22.18 5.91
N LEU A 45 15.50 -22.17 5.40
CA LEU A 45 15.16 -22.86 4.17
C LEU A 45 15.90 -22.25 2.97
N PRO A 46 16.39 -23.09 2.03
CA PRO A 46 16.91 -22.59 0.75
C PRO A 46 15.89 -21.72 0.03
N ALA A 47 16.35 -20.67 -0.65
CA ALA A 47 15.47 -19.74 -1.36
C ALA A 47 14.55 -20.45 -2.39
N GLY A 48 15.03 -21.52 -3.03
CA GLY A 48 14.23 -22.35 -3.95
C GLY A 48 13.09 -23.07 -3.25
N GLU A 49 13.30 -23.53 -2.02
CA GLU A 49 12.27 -24.23 -1.23
C GLU A 49 11.21 -23.24 -0.73
N ARG A 50 11.59 -22.06 -0.20
CA ARG A 50 10.62 -21.00 0.14
C ARG A 50 9.78 -20.59 -1.07
N ARG A 51 10.43 -20.40 -2.24
CA ARG A 51 9.73 -20.11 -3.49
C ARG A 51 8.69 -21.19 -3.83
N ARG A 52 9.05 -22.46 -3.74
CA ARG A 52 8.14 -23.58 -4.03
C ARG A 52 6.91 -23.51 -3.13
N ARG A 53 7.10 -23.40 -1.82
CA ARG A 53 6.02 -23.33 -0.82
C ARG A 53 5.10 -22.12 -1.03
N LEU A 54 5.65 -20.96 -1.38
CA LEU A 54 4.85 -19.78 -1.72
C LEU A 54 4.03 -19.98 -3.01
N LEU A 55 4.58 -20.68 -3.99
CA LEU A 55 3.84 -21.04 -5.21
C LEU A 55 2.75 -22.10 -4.93
N ASP A 56 3.00 -23.01 -3.99
CA ASP A 56 1.99 -23.94 -3.50
C ASP A 56 0.85 -23.18 -2.78
N TYR A 57 1.17 -22.23 -1.90
CA TYR A 57 0.18 -21.34 -1.28
C TYR A 57 -0.64 -20.57 -2.31
N LYS A 58 0.02 -19.99 -3.31
CA LYS A 58 -0.67 -19.37 -4.45
C LYS A 58 -1.67 -20.31 -5.10
N ALA A 59 -1.24 -21.56 -5.36
CA ALA A 59 -2.11 -22.56 -5.98
C ALA A 59 -3.30 -22.93 -5.07
N VAL A 60 -3.12 -23.00 -3.75
CA VAL A 60 -4.21 -23.22 -2.78
C VAL A 60 -5.22 -22.08 -2.85
N ILE A 61 -4.78 -20.81 -2.76
CA ILE A 61 -5.67 -19.63 -2.90
C ILE A 61 -6.43 -19.71 -4.23
N THR A 62 -5.74 -20.00 -5.33
CA THR A 62 -6.37 -20.06 -6.65
C THR A 62 -7.46 -21.13 -6.74
N ARG A 63 -7.25 -22.31 -6.14
CA ARG A 63 -8.27 -23.36 -6.08
C ARG A 63 -9.48 -22.97 -5.22
N ARG A 64 -9.27 -22.17 -4.17
CA ARG A 64 -10.30 -21.69 -3.24
C ARG A 64 -10.82 -20.29 -3.58
N LEU A 65 -10.52 -19.77 -4.77
CA LEU A 65 -10.81 -18.39 -5.16
C LEU A 65 -12.28 -18.01 -4.99
N ARG A 66 -13.19 -18.89 -5.42
CA ARG A 66 -14.64 -18.65 -5.31
C ARG A 66 -15.13 -18.62 -3.86
N GLU A 67 -14.62 -19.51 -3.03
CA GLU A 67 -14.91 -19.56 -1.59
C GLU A 67 -14.44 -18.27 -0.89
N LEU A 68 -13.19 -17.89 -1.17
CA LEU A 68 -12.62 -16.66 -0.60
C LEU A 68 -13.34 -15.40 -1.10
N ALA A 69 -13.74 -15.35 -2.39
CA ALA A 69 -14.49 -14.24 -2.94
C ALA A 69 -15.89 -14.11 -2.33
N ALA A 70 -16.56 -15.23 -2.02
CA ALA A 70 -17.82 -15.23 -1.31
C ALA A 70 -17.66 -14.67 0.11
N LEU A 71 -16.63 -15.09 0.86
CA LEU A 71 -16.35 -14.56 2.20
C LEU A 71 -16.01 -13.06 2.18
N VAL A 72 -15.21 -12.61 1.21
CA VAL A 72 -14.95 -11.16 1.02
C VAL A 72 -16.25 -10.40 0.76
N HIS A 73 -17.14 -10.94 -0.10
CA HIS A 73 -18.45 -10.36 -0.35
C HIS A 73 -19.28 -10.28 0.92
N GLU A 74 -19.35 -11.34 1.70
CA GLU A 74 -20.13 -11.41 2.94
C GLU A 74 -19.64 -10.37 3.97
N GLU A 75 -18.34 -10.25 4.20
CA GLU A 75 -17.80 -9.34 5.21
C GLU A 75 -17.70 -7.87 4.73
N THR A 76 -17.66 -7.61 3.41
CA THR A 76 -17.50 -6.23 2.89
C THR A 76 -18.72 -5.69 2.17
N GLY A 77 -19.62 -6.56 1.72
CA GLY A 77 -20.75 -6.20 0.87
C GLY A 77 -20.40 -5.89 -0.58
N LYS A 78 -19.10 -5.88 -0.97
CA LYS A 78 -18.70 -5.59 -2.37
C LYS A 78 -19.18 -6.69 -3.32
N PRO A 79 -19.45 -6.38 -4.61
CA PRO A 79 -19.83 -7.39 -5.59
C PRO A 79 -18.81 -8.54 -5.67
N VAL A 80 -19.27 -9.77 -5.88
CA VAL A 80 -18.39 -10.96 -5.98
C VAL A 80 -17.36 -10.81 -7.12
N GLY A 81 -17.71 -10.08 -8.19
CA GLY A 81 -16.78 -9.75 -9.28
C GLY A 81 -15.57 -8.95 -8.80
N ASP A 82 -15.82 -7.91 -7.99
CA ASP A 82 -14.77 -7.06 -7.42
C ASP A 82 -13.93 -7.81 -6.37
N ALA A 83 -14.57 -8.63 -5.54
CA ALA A 83 -13.88 -9.54 -4.62
C ALA A 83 -12.98 -10.52 -5.36
N THR A 84 -13.44 -11.04 -6.51
CA THR A 84 -12.65 -11.92 -7.38
C THR A 84 -11.44 -11.19 -7.96
N LEU A 85 -11.62 -9.98 -8.47
CA LEU A 85 -10.53 -9.16 -9.03
C LEU A 85 -9.47 -8.87 -7.98
N GLU A 86 -9.87 -8.52 -6.76
CA GLU A 86 -8.98 -8.29 -5.63
C GLU A 86 -8.08 -9.51 -5.36
N ILE A 87 -8.64 -10.71 -5.33
CA ILE A 87 -7.91 -11.96 -5.09
C ILE A 87 -6.95 -12.26 -6.24
N VAL A 88 -7.36 -12.03 -7.50
CA VAL A 88 -6.51 -12.22 -8.68
C VAL A 88 -5.29 -11.31 -8.62
N LEU A 89 -5.46 -10.05 -8.20
CA LEU A 89 -4.34 -9.13 -8.00
C LEU A 89 -3.41 -9.65 -6.89
N ALA A 90 -3.93 -10.08 -5.75
CA ALA A 90 -3.13 -10.64 -4.65
C ALA A 90 -2.31 -11.86 -5.08
N VAL A 91 -2.93 -12.79 -5.81
CA VAL A 91 -2.27 -13.98 -6.38
C VAL A 91 -1.13 -13.60 -7.34
N THR A 92 -1.33 -12.56 -8.16
CA THR A 92 -0.32 -12.07 -9.10
C THR A 92 0.88 -11.47 -8.36
N HIS A 93 0.65 -10.70 -7.30
CA HIS A 93 1.71 -10.14 -6.44
C HIS A 93 2.48 -11.21 -5.67
N LEU A 94 1.78 -12.22 -5.13
CA LEU A 94 2.41 -13.38 -4.48
C LEU A 94 3.32 -14.15 -5.45
N ASP A 95 2.85 -14.41 -6.69
CA ASP A 95 3.67 -15.05 -7.73
C ASP A 95 4.95 -14.26 -8.01
N TRP A 96 4.81 -12.95 -8.20
CA TRP A 96 5.94 -12.08 -8.46
C TRP A 96 6.95 -12.07 -7.31
N ALA A 97 6.49 -11.89 -6.07
CA ALA A 97 7.34 -11.86 -4.89
C ALA A 97 8.12 -13.19 -4.73
N ALA A 98 7.42 -14.34 -4.85
CA ALA A 98 8.02 -15.65 -4.76
C ALA A 98 9.12 -15.88 -5.82
N ARG A 99 8.89 -15.44 -7.06
CA ARG A 99 9.83 -15.66 -8.18
C ARG A 99 11.02 -14.71 -8.17
N ASN A 100 10.88 -13.52 -7.61
CA ASN A 100 11.90 -12.48 -7.71
C ASN A 100 12.72 -12.27 -6.43
N ALA A 101 12.28 -12.77 -5.27
CA ALA A 101 12.96 -12.54 -3.99
C ALA A 101 14.45 -12.93 -4.02
N ALA A 102 14.79 -14.12 -4.53
CA ALA A 102 16.17 -14.58 -4.59
C ALA A 102 17.07 -13.66 -5.44
N LYS A 103 16.54 -13.13 -6.55
CA LYS A 103 17.26 -12.19 -7.43
C LYS A 103 17.44 -10.81 -6.78
N VAL A 104 16.39 -10.30 -6.15
CA VAL A 104 16.39 -8.95 -5.56
C VAL A 104 17.23 -8.88 -4.28
N LEU A 105 17.14 -9.92 -3.43
CA LEU A 105 17.70 -9.94 -2.08
C LEU A 105 19.05 -10.65 -2.00
N GLY A 106 19.38 -11.45 -3.00
CA GLY A 106 20.57 -12.30 -3.03
C GLY A 106 21.86 -11.53 -2.92
N ARG A 107 22.88 -12.23 -2.43
CA ARG A 107 24.24 -11.71 -2.25
C ARG A 107 24.85 -11.27 -3.58
N ARG A 108 25.35 -10.05 -3.60
CA ARG A 108 26.05 -9.47 -4.77
C ARG A 108 27.37 -8.82 -4.39
N ARG A 109 28.32 -8.82 -5.32
CA ARG A 109 29.54 -8.03 -5.19
C ARG A 109 29.23 -6.55 -5.42
N VAL A 110 29.93 -5.69 -4.68
CA VAL A 110 29.87 -4.24 -4.87
C VAL A 110 31.26 -3.69 -5.12
N ALA A 111 31.34 -2.63 -5.92
CA ALA A 111 32.61 -1.99 -6.24
C ALA A 111 33.22 -1.34 -5.01
N THR A 112 34.52 -1.53 -4.81
CA THR A 112 35.22 -1.04 -3.62
C THR A 112 35.91 0.31 -3.84
N GLY A 113 35.92 0.82 -5.09
CA GLY A 113 36.64 2.03 -5.43
C GLY A 113 38.16 1.86 -5.35
N MET A 114 38.90 2.92 -5.70
CA MET A 114 40.36 2.84 -5.73
C MET A 114 41.01 2.69 -4.36
N LEU A 115 40.47 3.31 -3.33
CA LEU A 115 40.98 3.16 -1.96
C LEU A 115 40.74 1.77 -1.37
N GLY A 116 39.83 1.01 -1.97
CA GLY A 116 39.46 -0.35 -1.56
C GLY A 116 39.94 -1.44 -2.51
N LEU A 117 40.95 -1.21 -3.36
CA LEU A 117 41.46 -2.19 -4.35
C LEU A 117 41.87 -3.52 -3.72
N ASN A 118 42.36 -3.49 -2.50
CA ASN A 118 42.72 -4.67 -1.72
C ASN A 118 41.55 -5.32 -0.98
N LEU A 119 40.34 -4.79 -1.10
CA LEU A 119 39.15 -5.31 -0.48
C LEU A 119 38.28 -6.10 -1.47
N ALA A 120 37.51 -7.00 -0.95
CA ALA A 120 36.31 -7.54 -1.59
C ALA A 120 35.11 -7.12 -0.76
N ALA A 121 34.08 -6.61 -1.41
CA ALA A 121 32.87 -6.19 -0.71
C ALA A 121 31.63 -6.89 -1.29
N THR A 122 30.72 -7.26 -0.42
CA THR A 122 29.44 -7.86 -0.78
C THR A 122 28.30 -7.21 -0.02
N LEU A 123 27.16 -7.16 -0.65
CA LEU A 123 25.88 -6.74 -0.08
C LEU A 123 24.87 -7.85 -0.27
N GLU A 124 24.14 -8.19 0.76
CA GLU A 124 22.98 -9.09 0.76
C GLU A 124 21.89 -8.53 1.65
N TYR A 125 20.66 -9.01 1.48
CA TYR A 125 19.52 -8.61 2.27
C TYR A 125 19.04 -9.81 3.10
N LEU A 126 19.07 -9.67 4.41
CA LEU A 126 18.71 -10.72 5.35
C LEU A 126 17.31 -10.48 5.91
N PRO A 127 16.54 -11.55 6.23
CA PRO A 127 15.26 -11.39 6.89
C PRO A 127 15.38 -10.67 8.23
N LEU A 128 14.32 -10.05 8.66
CA LEU A 128 14.22 -9.33 9.94
C LEU A 128 13.89 -10.28 11.10
N GLY A 129 13.06 -11.29 10.84
CA GLY A 129 12.50 -12.19 11.84
C GLY A 129 10.98 -12.18 11.82
N VAL A 130 10.33 -11.65 12.85
CA VAL A 130 8.86 -11.51 12.91
C VAL A 130 8.42 -10.17 12.35
N VAL A 131 7.46 -10.20 11.45
CA VAL A 131 6.79 -9.02 10.88
C VAL A 131 5.34 -8.99 11.35
N GLY A 132 4.93 -7.89 11.99
CA GLY A 132 3.54 -7.61 12.30
C GLY A 132 2.87 -6.96 11.09
N VAL A 133 1.73 -7.49 10.64
CA VAL A 133 0.91 -6.87 9.59
C VAL A 133 -0.44 -6.49 10.17
N ILE A 134 -0.82 -5.22 10.04
CA ILE A 134 -2.12 -4.70 10.48
C ILE A 134 -2.85 -4.24 9.21
N GLY A 135 -3.87 -4.99 8.81
CA GLY A 135 -4.55 -4.83 7.54
C GLY A 135 -5.87 -4.07 7.64
N PRO A 136 -6.30 -3.43 6.53
CA PRO A 136 -7.55 -2.69 6.41
C PRO A 136 -8.71 -3.63 6.05
N TRP A 137 -9.91 -3.05 6.03
CA TRP A 137 -11.15 -3.76 5.69
C TRP A 137 -11.59 -3.59 4.23
N ASN A 138 -11.14 -2.54 3.54
CA ASN A 138 -11.66 -2.19 2.22
C ASN A 138 -11.19 -3.13 1.09
N TYR A 139 -9.96 -3.62 1.16
CA TYR A 139 -9.40 -4.68 0.32
C TYR A 139 -8.71 -5.71 1.21
N PRO A 140 -9.46 -6.59 1.91
CA PRO A 140 -8.96 -7.43 2.99
C PRO A 140 -8.04 -8.56 2.53
N VAL A 141 -7.96 -8.84 1.23
CA VAL A 141 -7.01 -9.76 0.63
C VAL A 141 -5.85 -9.02 -0.02
N PHE A 142 -6.11 -8.12 -0.96
CA PHE A 142 -5.07 -7.50 -1.78
C PHE A 142 -4.08 -6.69 -0.96
N THR A 143 -4.60 -5.81 -0.10
CA THR A 143 -3.74 -4.88 0.64
C THR A 143 -2.83 -5.59 1.64
N PRO A 144 -3.32 -6.46 2.55
CA PRO A 144 -2.43 -7.17 3.46
C PRO A 144 -1.49 -8.12 2.73
N MET A 145 -1.91 -8.77 1.63
CA MET A 145 -1.04 -9.64 0.84
C MET A 145 0.12 -8.87 0.19
N GLY A 146 -0.02 -7.57 -0.06
CA GLY A 146 1.07 -6.69 -0.47
C GLY A 146 2.21 -6.60 0.54
N SER A 147 1.94 -6.86 1.82
CA SER A 147 2.95 -6.95 2.87
C SER A 147 3.29 -8.41 3.22
N ILE A 148 2.28 -9.26 3.40
CA ILE A 148 2.44 -10.66 3.82
C ILE A 148 3.29 -11.43 2.81
N ALA A 149 2.95 -11.39 1.51
CA ALA A 149 3.66 -12.14 0.48
C ALA A 149 5.13 -11.71 0.37
N TYR A 150 5.39 -10.42 0.49
CA TYR A 150 6.74 -9.86 0.40
C TYR A 150 7.58 -10.15 1.65
N ALA A 151 6.98 -10.08 2.84
CA ALA A 151 7.63 -10.47 4.09
C ALA A 151 7.98 -11.97 4.11
N LEU A 152 7.04 -12.84 3.71
CA LEU A 152 7.27 -14.29 3.61
C LEU A 152 8.34 -14.62 2.55
N ALA A 153 8.31 -13.98 1.38
CA ALA A 153 9.30 -14.17 0.33
C ALA A 153 10.70 -13.71 0.75
N ALA A 154 10.79 -12.67 1.57
CA ALA A 154 12.03 -12.19 2.16
C ALA A 154 12.58 -13.12 3.27
N GLY A 155 11.81 -14.11 3.74
CA GLY A 155 12.24 -15.09 4.73
C GLY A 155 11.80 -14.79 6.15
N ASN A 156 10.81 -13.92 6.36
CA ASN A 156 10.24 -13.61 7.67
C ASN A 156 9.04 -14.49 7.99
N ALA A 157 8.71 -14.63 9.28
CA ALA A 157 7.39 -15.05 9.72
C ALA A 157 6.49 -13.82 9.92
N VAL A 158 5.18 -14.03 9.81
CA VAL A 158 4.18 -12.95 9.87
C VAL A 158 3.14 -13.26 10.93
N VAL A 159 2.86 -12.27 11.78
CA VAL A 159 1.67 -12.22 12.63
C VAL A 159 0.75 -11.16 12.04
N PHE A 160 -0.40 -11.60 11.52
CA PHE A 160 -1.36 -10.76 10.83
C PHE A 160 -2.55 -10.43 11.74
N LYS A 161 -2.81 -9.15 11.92
CA LYS A 161 -4.04 -8.63 12.52
C LYS A 161 -4.93 -8.05 11.42
N PRO A 162 -5.95 -8.78 10.94
CA PRO A 162 -6.94 -8.22 10.01
C PRO A 162 -7.80 -7.14 10.69
N SER A 163 -8.52 -6.35 9.90
CA SER A 163 -9.53 -5.46 10.45
C SER A 163 -10.60 -6.28 11.20
N GLU A 164 -11.17 -5.67 12.22
CA GLU A 164 -12.32 -6.20 12.96
C GLU A 164 -13.60 -6.30 12.10
N LEU A 165 -13.64 -5.62 10.97
CA LEU A 165 -14.76 -5.69 10.01
C LEU A 165 -14.63 -6.88 9.05
N THR A 166 -13.42 -7.41 8.85
CA THR A 166 -13.15 -8.50 7.91
C THR A 166 -12.21 -9.56 8.51
N PRO A 167 -12.47 -10.02 9.74
CA PRO A 167 -11.57 -10.95 10.44
C PRO A 167 -11.56 -12.33 9.80
N GLY A 168 -12.70 -12.81 9.29
CA GLY A 168 -12.85 -14.12 8.67
C GLY A 168 -11.96 -14.28 7.43
N VAL A 169 -11.87 -13.26 6.59
CA VAL A 169 -10.95 -13.25 5.44
C VAL A 169 -9.51 -13.42 5.89
N GLY A 170 -9.10 -12.70 6.95
CA GLY A 170 -7.72 -12.80 7.47
C GLY A 170 -7.39 -14.17 8.06
N VAL A 171 -8.31 -14.75 8.83
CA VAL A 171 -8.20 -16.10 9.38
C VAL A 171 -8.07 -17.12 8.23
N ARG A 172 -8.94 -17.00 7.22
CA ARG A 172 -8.94 -17.92 6.08
C ARG A 172 -7.62 -17.88 5.29
N LEU A 173 -7.03 -16.70 5.10
CA LEU A 173 -5.71 -16.59 4.45
C LEU A 173 -4.62 -17.35 5.20
N ALA A 174 -4.59 -17.29 6.54
CA ALA A 174 -3.63 -18.03 7.35
C ALA A 174 -3.88 -19.55 7.32
N GLU A 175 -5.12 -19.99 7.35
CA GLU A 175 -5.50 -21.40 7.20
C GLU A 175 -5.04 -21.98 5.85
N LEU A 176 -5.29 -21.25 4.75
CA LEU A 176 -4.84 -21.65 3.40
C LEU A 176 -3.30 -21.68 3.31
N PHE A 177 -2.60 -20.85 4.06
CA PHE A 177 -1.15 -20.92 4.14
C PHE A 177 -0.70 -22.18 4.89
N ALA A 178 -1.35 -22.53 5.99
CA ALA A 178 -1.03 -23.71 6.78
C ALA A 178 -1.25 -25.01 5.98
N GLU A 179 -2.17 -25.06 4.99
CA GLU A 179 -2.30 -26.18 4.05
C GLU A 179 -1.01 -26.39 3.23
N SER A 180 -0.25 -25.33 2.95
CA SER A 180 0.98 -25.36 2.14
C SER A 180 2.25 -25.46 2.97
N VAL A 181 2.21 -25.06 4.24
CA VAL A 181 3.33 -25.05 5.19
C VAL A 181 2.83 -25.53 6.56
N PRO A 182 2.53 -26.83 6.71
CA PRO A 182 1.97 -27.37 7.94
C PRO A 182 3.02 -27.56 9.06
N GLU A 183 4.31 -27.48 8.75
CA GLU A 183 5.38 -27.81 9.70
C GLU A 183 5.59 -26.73 10.75
N GLN A 184 5.34 -25.46 10.39
CA GLN A 184 5.56 -24.31 11.27
C GLN A 184 4.53 -23.21 11.02
N PRO A 185 4.07 -22.51 12.06
CA PRO A 185 3.11 -21.43 11.96
C PRO A 185 3.77 -20.12 11.47
N VAL A 186 4.30 -20.13 10.23
CA VAL A 186 5.03 -18.99 9.64
C VAL A 186 4.12 -17.82 9.35
N LEU A 187 2.84 -18.07 9.03
CA LEU A 187 1.78 -17.06 8.95
C LEU A 187 0.70 -17.37 9.98
N GLN A 188 0.50 -16.48 10.92
CA GLN A 188 -0.50 -16.59 11.97
C GLN A 188 -1.40 -15.37 11.97
N THR A 189 -2.65 -15.53 12.42
CA THR A 189 -3.61 -14.45 12.57
C THR A 189 -3.94 -14.24 14.06
N VAL A 190 -4.00 -12.99 14.46
CA VAL A 190 -4.58 -12.54 15.74
C VAL A 190 -5.76 -11.63 15.44
N THR A 191 -6.95 -11.99 15.96
CA THR A 191 -8.17 -11.23 15.76
C THR A 191 -8.48 -10.37 16.98
N GLY A 192 -9.16 -9.25 16.77
CA GLY A 192 -9.52 -8.32 17.85
C GLY A 192 -9.58 -6.88 17.36
N LEU A 193 -9.76 -5.97 18.29
CA LEU A 193 -9.95 -4.55 18.03
C LEU A 193 -8.62 -3.77 18.04
N GLY A 194 -8.68 -2.48 18.30
CA GLY A 194 -7.50 -1.61 18.29
C GLY A 194 -6.42 -2.00 19.30
N GLU A 195 -6.80 -2.50 20.50
CA GLU A 195 -5.89 -2.94 21.54
C GLU A 195 -5.03 -4.15 21.12
N THR A 196 -5.60 -5.07 20.32
CA THR A 196 -4.85 -6.21 19.75
C THR A 196 -3.78 -5.73 18.77
N GLY A 197 -4.09 -4.73 17.95
CA GLY A 197 -3.12 -4.10 17.04
C GLY A 197 -2.02 -3.34 17.79
N ALA A 198 -2.39 -2.64 18.86
CA ALA A 198 -1.42 -1.93 19.72
C ALA A 198 -0.47 -2.92 20.43
N ALA A 199 -0.98 -4.04 20.94
CA ALA A 199 -0.16 -5.09 21.55
C ALA A 199 0.84 -5.69 20.55
N LEU A 200 0.41 -5.93 19.30
CA LEU A 200 1.29 -6.42 18.23
C LEU A 200 2.39 -5.41 17.89
N ALA A 201 2.04 -4.13 17.78
CA ALA A 201 3.00 -3.06 17.46
C ALA A 201 4.03 -2.81 18.58
N ALA A 202 3.64 -3.05 19.82
CA ALA A 202 4.47 -2.84 21.01
C ALA A 202 5.30 -4.07 21.43
N ASP A 203 5.11 -5.26 20.83
CA ASP A 203 5.90 -6.45 21.20
C ASP A 203 7.35 -6.30 20.72
N PRO A 204 8.36 -6.36 21.60
CA PRO A 204 9.77 -6.09 21.26
C PRO A 204 10.39 -7.12 20.30
N ARG A 205 9.76 -8.26 20.08
CA ARG A 205 10.20 -9.30 19.12
C ARG A 205 9.69 -9.04 17.71
N VAL A 206 8.70 -8.16 17.55
CA VAL A 206 8.27 -7.69 16.22
C VAL A 206 9.34 -6.77 15.66
N ARG A 207 9.93 -7.14 14.54
CA ARG A 207 11.08 -6.47 13.94
C ARG A 207 10.72 -5.49 12.84
N LYS A 208 9.48 -5.51 12.39
CA LYS A 208 8.89 -4.59 11.42
C LYS A 208 7.38 -4.63 11.57
N VAL A 209 6.74 -3.48 11.45
CA VAL A 209 5.29 -3.40 11.32
C VAL A 209 4.95 -2.89 9.93
N ALA A 210 4.02 -3.57 9.25
CA ALA A 210 3.35 -3.06 8.05
C ALA A 210 1.91 -2.68 8.44
N PHE A 211 1.60 -1.42 8.30
CA PHE A 211 0.29 -0.87 8.65
C PHE A 211 -0.39 -0.29 7.43
N THR A 212 -1.66 -0.61 7.24
CA THR A 212 -2.53 0.07 6.27
C THR A 212 -3.82 0.52 6.95
N GLY A 213 -4.14 1.80 6.83
CA GLY A 213 -5.33 2.40 7.43
C GLY A 213 -5.27 3.93 7.47
N SER A 214 -6.04 4.57 8.34
CA SER A 214 -6.06 6.04 8.42
C SER A 214 -4.75 6.62 8.95
N THR A 215 -4.39 7.84 8.48
CA THR A 215 -3.21 8.60 8.94
C THR A 215 -3.20 8.78 10.47
N ALA A 216 -4.35 9.02 11.07
CA ALA A 216 -4.48 9.17 12.52
C ALA A 216 -4.13 7.89 13.28
N THR A 217 -4.52 6.72 12.74
CA THR A 217 -4.17 5.42 13.33
C THR A 217 -2.70 5.08 13.07
N ALA A 218 -2.17 5.40 11.88
CA ALA A 218 -0.75 5.23 11.58
C ALA A 218 0.14 5.94 12.61
N LYS A 219 -0.17 7.18 12.96
CA LYS A 219 0.56 7.96 13.99
C LYS A 219 0.57 7.25 15.35
N ARG A 220 -0.56 6.61 15.75
CA ARG A 220 -0.62 5.83 17.01
C ARG A 220 0.21 4.56 16.94
N VAL A 221 0.16 3.83 15.82
CA VAL A 221 0.99 2.63 15.61
C VAL A 221 2.48 3.00 15.60
N MET A 222 2.85 4.11 14.94
CA MET A 222 4.23 4.63 14.97
C MET A 222 4.72 4.93 16.39
N ALA A 223 3.88 5.53 17.23
CA ALA A 223 4.22 5.83 18.63
C ALA A 223 4.49 4.53 19.42
N ALA A 224 3.66 3.50 19.24
CA ALA A 224 3.89 2.19 19.86
C ALA A 224 5.19 1.52 19.36
N CYS A 225 5.45 1.59 18.06
CA CYS A 225 6.68 1.05 17.45
C CYS A 225 7.95 1.78 17.94
N ALA A 226 7.85 3.07 18.24
CA ALA A 226 9.00 3.89 18.68
C ALA A 226 9.61 3.40 20.00
N GLU A 227 8.83 2.83 20.90
CA GLU A 227 9.30 2.29 22.19
C GLU A 227 10.39 1.22 22.04
N ASN A 228 10.33 0.44 20.96
CA ASN A 228 11.26 -0.64 20.66
C ASN A 228 12.15 -0.36 19.44
N LEU A 229 12.11 0.87 18.87
CA LEU A 229 12.77 1.22 17.62
C LEU A 229 12.33 0.29 16.46
N THR A 230 11.11 -0.22 16.49
CA THR A 230 10.57 -1.08 15.44
C THR A 230 10.27 -0.24 14.19
N PRO A 231 10.94 -0.49 13.06
CA PRO A 231 10.65 0.23 11.82
C PRO A 231 9.25 -0.12 11.31
N ILE A 232 8.60 0.86 10.68
CA ILE A 232 7.25 0.71 10.13
C ILE A 232 7.24 1.05 8.63
N VAL A 233 6.41 0.37 7.84
CA VAL A 233 5.87 0.87 6.58
C VAL A 233 4.42 1.23 6.82
N ALA A 234 4.06 2.47 6.51
CA ALA A 234 2.73 3.01 6.73
C ALA A 234 2.11 3.39 5.39
N GLU A 235 1.03 2.69 5.05
CA GLU A 235 0.19 2.97 3.89
C GLU A 235 -1.11 3.61 4.41
N CYS A 236 -1.26 4.90 4.11
CA CYS A 236 -2.42 5.67 4.57
C CYS A 236 -3.31 6.05 3.39
N GLY A 237 -4.45 6.67 3.70
CA GLY A 237 -5.38 7.14 2.70
C GLY A 237 -4.82 8.19 1.74
N GLY A 238 -5.64 8.62 0.81
CA GLY A 238 -5.33 9.62 -0.20
C GLY A 238 -6.44 10.65 -0.37
N LYS A 239 -6.16 11.67 -1.17
CA LYS A 239 -7.14 12.60 -1.75
C LYS A 239 -6.77 12.77 -3.21
N ASP A 240 -6.86 11.67 -3.94
CA ASP A 240 -6.19 11.53 -5.21
C ASP A 240 -6.83 12.38 -6.31
N ALA A 241 -5.96 12.98 -7.12
CA ALA A 241 -6.35 13.88 -8.19
C ALA A 241 -6.40 13.18 -9.54
N PHE A 242 -7.41 13.53 -10.34
CA PHE A 242 -7.61 13.09 -11.72
C PHE A 242 -7.56 14.32 -12.65
N ILE A 243 -6.60 14.37 -13.54
CA ILE A 243 -6.40 15.50 -14.47
C ILE A 243 -6.84 15.10 -15.86
N VAL A 244 -7.74 15.90 -16.46
CA VAL A 244 -8.20 15.78 -17.85
C VAL A 244 -7.59 16.92 -18.67
N ASP A 245 -6.59 16.58 -19.50
CA ASP A 245 -5.92 17.55 -20.36
C ASP A 245 -6.76 17.88 -21.63
N ALA A 246 -6.42 18.96 -22.30
CA ALA A 246 -7.18 19.50 -23.44
C ALA A 246 -7.33 18.54 -24.63
N ASP A 247 -6.42 17.57 -24.77
CA ASP A 247 -6.43 16.58 -25.86
C ASP A 247 -6.87 15.17 -25.41
N ALA A 248 -7.40 15.04 -24.19
CA ALA A 248 -7.79 13.74 -23.62
C ALA A 248 -8.87 13.03 -24.45
N ASP A 249 -8.87 11.72 -24.39
CA ASP A 249 -10.00 10.89 -24.83
C ASP A 249 -11.11 10.99 -23.78
N LEU A 250 -12.10 11.84 -24.01
CA LEU A 250 -13.10 12.19 -23.00
C LEU A 250 -14.01 11.03 -22.62
N PRO A 251 -14.51 10.19 -23.55
CA PRO A 251 -15.26 9.00 -23.19
C PRO A 251 -14.48 8.05 -22.28
N ALA A 252 -13.20 7.77 -22.62
CA ALA A 252 -12.34 6.90 -21.81
C ALA A 252 -11.98 7.54 -20.47
N ALA A 253 -11.75 8.86 -20.44
CA ALA A 253 -11.46 9.61 -19.23
C ALA A 253 -12.65 9.63 -18.26
N ALA A 254 -13.88 9.84 -18.77
CA ALA A 254 -15.09 9.85 -17.95
C ALA A 254 -15.41 8.47 -17.37
N ASP A 255 -15.24 7.41 -18.16
CA ASP A 255 -15.42 6.04 -17.72
C ASP A 255 -14.42 5.67 -16.62
N ALA A 256 -13.13 5.93 -16.83
CA ALA A 256 -12.06 5.69 -15.87
C ALA A 256 -12.23 6.54 -14.58
N CYS A 257 -12.62 7.80 -14.72
CA CYS A 257 -12.89 8.69 -13.59
C CYS A 257 -14.01 8.14 -12.72
N LEU A 258 -15.12 7.77 -13.32
CA LEU A 258 -16.28 7.27 -12.60
C LEU A 258 -15.98 5.93 -11.91
N TRP A 259 -15.33 4.99 -12.62
CA TRP A 259 -14.93 3.74 -12.02
C TRP A 259 -13.94 3.94 -10.86
N GLY A 260 -12.94 4.80 -11.04
CA GLY A 260 -11.93 5.10 -10.02
C GLY A 260 -12.51 5.78 -8.78
N ALA A 261 -13.63 6.48 -8.92
CA ALA A 261 -14.30 7.18 -7.84
C ALA A 261 -15.38 6.35 -7.13
N MET A 262 -16.10 5.49 -7.88
CA MET A 262 -17.30 4.82 -7.38
C MET A 262 -17.08 3.33 -7.06
N SER A 263 -16.06 2.68 -7.64
CA SER A 263 -15.77 1.28 -7.34
C SER A 263 -15.55 1.07 -5.84
N ASN A 264 -16.01 -0.08 -5.32
CA ASN A 264 -16.04 -0.37 -3.89
C ASN A 264 -16.73 0.73 -3.04
N ALA A 265 -17.73 1.42 -3.59
CA ALA A 265 -18.41 2.57 -2.98
C ALA A 265 -17.44 3.72 -2.63
N GLY A 266 -16.38 3.95 -3.41
CA GLY A 266 -15.35 4.94 -3.14
C GLY A 266 -14.41 4.61 -1.99
N GLN A 267 -14.52 3.42 -1.40
CA GLN A 267 -13.71 2.95 -0.27
C GLN A 267 -12.35 2.43 -0.72
N THR A 268 -11.62 3.27 -1.48
CA THR A 268 -10.36 2.93 -2.14
C THR A 268 -9.32 3.99 -1.79
N CYS A 269 -8.22 3.59 -1.15
CA CYS A 269 -7.16 4.51 -0.72
C CYS A 269 -6.54 5.31 -1.89
N ALA A 270 -6.42 4.70 -3.07
CA ALA A 270 -5.97 5.32 -4.32
C ALA A 270 -7.15 5.66 -5.25
N GLY A 271 -8.34 5.90 -4.68
CA GLY A 271 -9.56 6.27 -5.40
C GLY A 271 -9.54 7.73 -5.85
N VAL A 272 -10.24 8.02 -6.96
CA VAL A 272 -10.39 9.39 -7.46
C VAL A 272 -11.35 10.15 -6.54
N GLU A 273 -10.88 11.26 -5.96
CA GLU A 273 -11.72 12.13 -5.13
C GLU A 273 -11.77 13.57 -5.62
N ARG A 274 -10.76 14.03 -6.40
CA ARG A 274 -10.69 15.38 -6.98
C ARG A 274 -10.42 15.30 -8.46
N VAL A 275 -11.23 15.99 -9.26
CA VAL A 275 -11.11 16.01 -10.72
C VAL A 275 -10.83 17.42 -11.21
N TYR A 276 -9.76 17.60 -11.95
CA TYR A 276 -9.34 18.86 -12.55
C TYR A 276 -9.41 18.75 -14.06
N VAL A 277 -10.25 19.57 -14.69
CA VAL A 277 -10.55 19.49 -16.12
C VAL A 277 -10.13 20.79 -16.80
N VAL A 278 -9.30 20.70 -17.84
CA VAL A 278 -8.88 21.86 -18.62
C VAL A 278 -10.09 22.49 -19.32
N ASP A 279 -10.18 23.83 -19.28
CA ASP A 279 -11.32 24.63 -19.75
C ASP A 279 -11.82 24.23 -21.15
N ALA A 280 -10.90 24.01 -22.08
CA ALA A 280 -11.23 23.65 -23.47
C ALA A 280 -12.10 22.39 -23.63
N VAL A 281 -12.05 21.46 -22.65
CA VAL A 281 -12.77 20.19 -22.68
C VAL A 281 -13.74 20.01 -21.51
N TYR A 282 -13.92 21.03 -20.69
CA TYR A 282 -14.73 20.94 -19.46
C TYR A 282 -16.19 20.55 -19.74
N GLU A 283 -16.88 21.32 -20.59
CA GLU A 283 -18.30 21.06 -20.85
C GLU A 283 -18.56 19.69 -21.51
N PRO A 284 -17.79 19.28 -22.56
CA PRO A 284 -17.98 17.95 -23.13
C PRO A 284 -17.62 16.82 -22.13
N PHE A 285 -16.58 16.98 -21.31
CA PHE A 285 -16.25 15.99 -20.27
C PHE A 285 -17.37 15.87 -19.22
N MET A 286 -17.91 17.00 -18.75
CA MET A 286 -18.99 17.01 -17.76
C MET A 286 -20.27 16.32 -18.26
N ARG A 287 -20.59 16.46 -19.56
CA ARG A 287 -21.71 15.71 -20.16
C ARG A 287 -21.45 14.21 -20.11
N GLU A 288 -20.29 13.76 -20.61
CA GLU A 288 -19.90 12.35 -20.61
C GLU A 288 -19.91 11.75 -19.18
N LEU A 289 -19.38 12.49 -18.20
CA LEU A 289 -19.32 12.06 -16.80
C LEU A 289 -20.73 11.96 -16.20
N SER A 290 -21.56 12.98 -16.40
CA SER A 290 -22.91 13.03 -15.86
C SER A 290 -23.83 11.94 -16.43
N GLU A 291 -23.77 11.71 -17.75
CA GLU A 291 -24.54 10.67 -18.43
C GLU A 291 -24.20 9.26 -17.92
N ARG A 292 -22.91 9.00 -17.68
CA ARG A 292 -22.47 7.72 -17.11
C ARG A 292 -22.84 7.59 -15.64
N ALA A 293 -22.66 8.64 -14.87
CA ALA A 293 -22.98 8.63 -13.43
C ALA A 293 -24.47 8.35 -13.18
N ALA A 294 -25.36 8.82 -14.04
CA ALA A 294 -26.80 8.55 -13.96
C ALA A 294 -27.16 7.05 -14.13
N GLN A 295 -26.27 6.25 -14.70
CA GLN A 295 -26.47 4.82 -14.91
C GLN A 295 -25.93 3.97 -13.76
N VAL A 296 -25.02 4.50 -12.94
CA VAL A 296 -24.39 3.78 -11.82
C VAL A 296 -25.29 3.78 -10.59
N LYS A 297 -25.49 2.60 -10.00
CA LYS A 297 -26.43 2.41 -8.88
C LYS A 297 -25.77 1.68 -7.70
N ALA A 298 -25.86 2.28 -6.53
CA ALA A 298 -25.51 1.63 -5.29
C ALA A 298 -26.33 0.35 -5.07
N GLY A 299 -25.68 -0.70 -4.59
CA GLY A 299 -26.31 -2.02 -4.38
C GLY A 299 -26.36 -2.91 -5.63
N GLN A 300 -26.02 -2.37 -6.81
CA GLN A 300 -25.93 -3.14 -8.07
C GLN A 300 -24.50 -3.12 -8.62
N ASP A 301 -23.95 -1.92 -8.89
CA ASP A 301 -22.63 -1.75 -9.48
C ASP A 301 -21.53 -1.72 -8.43
N TYR A 302 -21.84 -1.33 -7.22
CA TYR A 302 -20.98 -1.41 -6.04
C TYR A 302 -21.79 -1.68 -4.76
N GLY A 303 -21.09 -2.10 -3.70
CA GLY A 303 -21.71 -2.51 -2.43
C GLY A 303 -22.01 -1.36 -1.48
N PRO A 304 -22.34 -1.68 -0.22
CA PRO A 304 -22.59 -0.70 0.85
C PRO A 304 -21.28 -0.06 1.36
N ILE A 305 -21.43 0.94 2.21
CA ILE A 305 -20.36 1.43 3.07
C ILE A 305 -20.13 0.39 4.18
N THR A 306 -18.94 -0.19 4.18
CA THR A 306 -18.58 -1.30 5.09
C THR A 306 -18.42 -0.83 6.54
N MET A 307 -17.85 0.37 6.75
CA MET A 307 -17.66 0.93 8.09
C MET A 307 -18.76 1.95 8.42
N PRO A 308 -19.70 1.66 9.35
CA PRO A 308 -20.83 2.55 9.62
C PRO A 308 -20.45 4.00 9.96
N ALA A 309 -19.37 4.20 10.71
CA ALA A 309 -18.89 5.53 11.08
C ALA A 309 -18.44 6.38 9.86
N GLN A 310 -18.14 5.78 8.72
CA GLN A 310 -17.77 6.50 7.50
C GLN A 310 -18.96 7.26 6.89
N ILE A 311 -20.17 6.79 7.12
CA ILE A 311 -21.40 7.46 6.64
C ILE A 311 -21.48 8.92 7.12
N ASP A 312 -21.10 9.19 8.35
CA ASP A 312 -21.15 10.55 8.91
C ASP A 312 -20.11 11.47 8.28
N ILE A 313 -18.92 10.95 7.94
CA ILE A 313 -17.89 11.69 7.22
C ILE A 313 -18.38 12.01 5.80
N ILE A 314 -18.91 11.00 5.10
CA ILE A 314 -19.45 11.17 3.73
C ILE A 314 -20.57 12.21 3.74
N ARG A 315 -21.53 12.13 4.67
CA ARG A 315 -22.62 13.10 4.79
C ARG A 315 -22.10 14.51 5.01
N ARG A 316 -21.19 14.69 5.97
CA ARG A 316 -20.57 16.00 6.25
C ARG A 316 -19.89 16.60 5.02
N HIS A 317 -19.17 15.81 4.23
CA HIS A 317 -18.49 16.28 3.03
C HIS A 317 -19.47 16.59 1.89
N ILE A 318 -20.54 15.81 1.72
CA ILE A 318 -21.60 16.11 0.76
C ILE A 318 -22.29 17.41 1.14
N ASP A 319 -22.67 17.58 2.40
CA ASP A 319 -23.33 18.79 2.91
C ASP A 319 -22.45 20.04 2.73
N ASP A 320 -21.14 19.92 2.96
CA ASP A 320 -20.19 21.00 2.77
C ASP A 320 -20.05 21.36 1.27
N ALA A 321 -19.80 20.35 0.44
CA ALA A 321 -19.63 20.54 -0.99
C ALA A 321 -20.87 21.15 -1.67
N THR A 322 -22.06 20.68 -1.30
CA THR A 322 -23.34 21.13 -1.92
C THR A 322 -23.76 22.54 -1.48
N LYS A 323 -23.26 23.04 -0.35
CA LYS A 323 -23.50 24.43 0.09
C LYS A 323 -22.73 25.46 -0.74
N SER A 324 -21.55 25.11 -1.21
CA SER A 324 -20.62 26.03 -1.85
C SER A 324 -20.40 25.76 -3.33
N GLY A 325 -20.66 24.52 -3.78
CA GLY A 325 -20.47 24.06 -5.15
C GLY A 325 -21.79 23.87 -5.91
N LYS A 326 -21.68 23.51 -7.17
CA LYS A 326 -22.79 23.20 -8.07
C LYS A 326 -23.00 21.68 -8.12
N VAL A 327 -24.16 21.21 -7.65
CA VAL A 327 -24.52 19.79 -7.74
C VAL A 327 -24.71 19.39 -9.21
N VAL A 328 -24.01 18.34 -9.63
CA VAL A 328 -24.09 17.75 -10.98
C VAL A 328 -24.86 16.44 -10.92
N THR A 329 -24.59 15.61 -9.93
CA THR A 329 -25.27 14.33 -9.71
C THR A 329 -25.43 14.09 -8.21
N GLY A 330 -26.57 13.54 -7.80
CA GLY A 330 -26.86 13.22 -6.41
C GLY A 330 -27.02 14.44 -5.51
N GLY A 331 -26.55 14.31 -4.26
CA GLY A 331 -26.63 15.34 -3.22
C GLY A 331 -26.87 14.73 -1.84
N PRO A 332 -27.33 15.51 -0.83
CA PRO A 332 -27.58 15.00 0.53
C PRO A 332 -28.52 13.79 0.59
N ASP A 333 -29.52 13.73 -0.28
CA ASP A 333 -30.49 12.62 -0.35
C ASP A 333 -29.90 11.32 -0.92
N SER A 334 -28.67 11.37 -1.45
CA SER A 334 -27.94 10.19 -1.94
C SER A 334 -27.51 9.26 -0.80
N VAL A 335 -27.47 9.75 0.44
CA VAL A 335 -27.04 8.96 1.61
C VAL A 335 -28.22 8.18 2.18
N ARG A 336 -28.32 6.94 1.80
CA ARG A 336 -29.37 5.98 2.23
C ARG A 336 -28.71 4.79 2.94
N ALA A 337 -28.13 5.03 4.11
CA ALA A 337 -27.33 4.05 4.84
C ALA A 337 -27.93 2.63 4.82
N PRO A 338 -27.14 1.58 4.56
CA PRO A 338 -25.67 1.62 4.40
C PRO A 338 -25.19 1.97 2.98
N PHE A 339 -26.11 2.30 2.05
CA PHE A 339 -25.77 2.65 0.67
C PHE A 339 -25.68 4.16 0.48
N VAL A 340 -24.79 4.57 -0.42
CA VAL A 340 -24.64 5.95 -0.88
C VAL A 340 -24.61 5.94 -2.41
N ASP A 341 -25.54 6.65 -3.07
CA ASP A 341 -25.52 6.81 -4.51
C ASP A 341 -24.42 7.77 -4.95
N PRO A 342 -23.99 7.76 -6.23
CA PRO A 342 -22.95 8.65 -6.73
C PRO A 342 -23.25 10.12 -6.49
N VAL A 343 -22.25 10.86 -5.98
CA VAL A 343 -22.34 12.31 -5.79
C VAL A 343 -21.21 13.01 -6.54
N ILE A 344 -21.57 13.95 -7.40
CA ILE A 344 -20.63 14.77 -8.16
C ILE A 344 -20.98 16.24 -7.93
N VAL A 345 -20.04 17.01 -7.38
CA VAL A 345 -20.21 18.44 -7.11
C VAL A 345 -19.10 19.22 -7.82
N ALA A 346 -19.49 20.16 -8.68
CA ALA A 346 -18.57 21.04 -9.39
C ALA A 346 -18.31 22.34 -8.60
N ASP A 347 -17.19 22.99 -8.89
CA ASP A 347 -16.81 24.32 -8.42
C ASP A 347 -16.78 24.46 -6.88
N VAL A 348 -16.46 23.38 -6.17
CA VAL A 348 -16.25 23.41 -4.73
C VAL A 348 -14.93 24.17 -4.43
N PRO A 349 -14.91 25.07 -3.45
CA PRO A 349 -13.69 25.80 -3.06
C PRO A 349 -12.57 24.85 -2.60
N GLU A 350 -11.31 25.19 -2.94
CA GLU A 350 -10.14 24.35 -2.61
C GLU A 350 -9.85 24.25 -1.09
N ASP A 351 -10.40 25.12 -0.27
CA ASP A 351 -10.30 25.09 1.19
C ASP A 351 -11.42 24.30 1.88
N SER A 352 -12.40 23.79 1.11
CA SER A 352 -13.48 22.95 1.60
C SER A 352 -12.95 21.62 2.16
N PRO A 353 -13.49 21.11 3.28
CA PRO A 353 -13.24 19.76 3.78
C PRO A 353 -13.44 18.69 2.70
N ALA A 354 -14.46 18.82 1.85
CA ALA A 354 -14.74 17.88 0.76
C ALA A 354 -13.61 17.82 -0.30
N VAL A 355 -12.75 18.84 -0.39
CA VAL A 355 -11.58 18.88 -1.28
C VAL A 355 -10.29 18.51 -0.54
N ARG A 356 -10.17 18.83 0.76
CA ARG A 356 -8.93 18.68 1.52
C ARG A 356 -8.81 17.38 2.30
N GLU A 357 -9.94 16.86 2.81
CA GLU A 357 -9.99 15.66 3.63
C GLU A 357 -10.42 14.45 2.79
N GLU A 358 -9.89 13.27 3.11
CA GLU A 358 -10.32 12.01 2.49
C GLU A 358 -11.79 11.74 2.82
N THR A 359 -12.61 11.52 1.79
CA THR A 359 -14.03 11.20 1.96
C THR A 359 -14.28 9.70 2.11
N PHE A 360 -13.52 8.88 1.38
CA PHE A 360 -13.63 7.42 1.36
C PHE A 360 -15.08 6.94 1.12
N GLY A 361 -15.72 7.57 0.15
CA GLY A 361 -17.10 7.35 -0.28
C GLY A 361 -17.30 7.67 -1.75
N PRO A 362 -18.45 7.33 -2.37
CA PRO A 362 -18.69 7.48 -3.80
C PRO A 362 -18.99 8.94 -4.17
N THR A 363 -18.02 9.81 -3.92
CA THR A 363 -18.15 11.26 -4.11
C THR A 363 -16.91 11.83 -4.81
N ILE A 364 -17.10 12.75 -5.75
CA ILE A 364 -16.02 13.53 -6.36
C ILE A 364 -16.36 15.00 -6.42
N THR A 365 -15.32 15.82 -6.28
CA THR A 365 -15.37 17.23 -6.63
C THR A 365 -14.75 17.45 -8.00
N VAL A 366 -15.35 18.30 -8.83
CA VAL A 366 -14.84 18.61 -10.19
C VAL A 366 -14.57 20.10 -10.28
N ARG A 367 -13.38 20.48 -10.76
CA ARG A 367 -13.00 21.86 -10.95
C ARG A 367 -12.47 22.12 -12.36
N ARG A 368 -12.90 23.22 -12.95
CA ARG A 368 -12.37 23.76 -14.18
C ARG A 368 -11.01 24.43 -13.93
N THR A 369 -10.03 24.19 -14.80
CA THR A 369 -8.71 24.79 -14.76
C THR A 369 -8.36 25.41 -16.11
N ARG A 370 -7.52 26.42 -16.14
CA ARG A 370 -7.07 27.08 -17.38
C ARG A 370 -6.31 26.13 -18.29
N ASP A 371 -5.43 25.33 -17.66
CA ASP A 371 -4.55 24.39 -18.33
C ASP A 371 -4.13 23.26 -17.36
N ALA A 372 -3.41 22.26 -17.89
CA ALA A 372 -2.96 21.11 -17.11
C ALA A 372 -1.86 21.47 -16.07
N GLN A 373 -1.20 22.63 -16.22
CA GLN A 373 -0.22 23.08 -15.25
C GLN A 373 -0.90 23.58 -13.97
N GLU A 374 -1.96 24.37 -14.11
CA GLU A 374 -2.80 24.78 -12.95
C GLU A 374 -3.44 23.56 -12.29
N ALA A 375 -3.94 22.60 -13.08
CA ALA A 375 -4.47 21.33 -12.56
C ALA A 375 -3.43 20.58 -11.71
N LEU A 376 -2.18 20.53 -12.17
CA LEU A 376 -1.07 19.94 -11.45
C LEU A 376 -0.73 20.70 -10.15
N GLU A 377 -0.75 22.02 -10.17
CA GLU A 377 -0.50 22.86 -9.01
C GLU A 377 -1.55 22.60 -7.92
N LEU A 378 -2.82 22.57 -8.28
CA LEU A 378 -3.94 22.25 -7.39
C LEU A 378 -3.87 20.81 -6.88
N ALA A 379 -3.54 19.85 -7.75
CA ALA A 379 -3.34 18.45 -7.35
C ALA A 379 -2.25 18.34 -6.27
N ASN A 380 -1.13 19.05 -6.44
CA ASN A 380 0.01 19.03 -5.55
C ASN A 380 -0.18 19.84 -4.25
N ALA A 381 -1.23 20.65 -4.12
CA ALA A 381 -1.51 21.45 -2.94
C ALA A 381 -2.07 20.60 -1.76
N SER A 382 -2.38 19.33 -1.97
CA SER A 382 -2.86 18.41 -0.93
C SER A 382 -1.76 18.04 0.07
N ALA A 383 -2.13 17.75 1.31
CA ALA A 383 -1.26 17.12 2.30
C ALA A 383 -0.98 15.65 1.98
N TYR A 384 -1.91 15.01 1.28
CA TYR A 384 -1.80 13.65 0.79
C TYR A 384 -0.94 13.55 -0.48
N GLY A 385 -0.55 12.33 -0.83
CA GLY A 385 0.20 12.07 -2.04
C GLY A 385 0.33 10.55 -2.29
N LEU A 386 -0.82 9.82 -2.30
CA LEU A 386 -0.81 8.40 -2.57
C LEU A 386 -0.71 8.14 -4.07
N ALA A 387 -1.74 8.52 -4.80
CA ALA A 387 -1.78 8.30 -6.25
C ALA A 387 -2.37 9.50 -7.00
N GLY A 388 -2.35 9.40 -8.32
CA GLY A 388 -3.00 10.35 -9.21
C GLY A 388 -3.14 9.78 -10.61
N THR A 389 -3.96 10.44 -11.42
CA THR A 389 -4.28 10.02 -12.78
C THR A 389 -4.24 11.19 -13.74
N ILE A 390 -3.73 10.97 -14.95
CA ILE A 390 -3.68 11.99 -16.00
C ILE A 390 -4.18 11.38 -17.30
N PHE A 391 -5.13 12.04 -17.95
CA PHE A 391 -5.60 11.71 -19.29
C PHE A 391 -5.14 12.76 -20.30
N SER A 392 -4.37 12.35 -21.29
CA SER A 392 -3.89 13.16 -22.42
C SER A 392 -3.42 12.23 -23.54
N ARG A 393 -3.69 12.59 -24.82
CA ARG A 393 -3.17 11.85 -25.98
C ARG A 393 -1.70 12.10 -26.23
N ASP A 394 -1.15 13.23 -25.76
CA ASP A 394 0.28 13.47 -25.79
C ASP A 394 0.97 12.71 -24.63
N ALA A 395 1.42 11.51 -24.93
CA ALA A 395 2.09 10.64 -23.95
C ALA A 395 3.36 11.25 -23.32
N ARG A 396 4.06 12.16 -24.05
CA ARG A 396 5.25 12.84 -23.51
C ARG A 396 4.85 13.85 -22.46
N ARG A 397 3.86 14.70 -22.79
CA ARG A 397 3.31 15.70 -21.88
C ARG A 397 2.69 15.02 -20.66
N ALA A 398 1.85 14.00 -20.86
CA ALA A 398 1.27 13.22 -19.76
C ALA A 398 2.32 12.64 -18.83
N THR A 399 3.41 12.07 -19.38
CA THR A 399 4.51 11.53 -18.57
C THR A 399 5.27 12.63 -17.82
N GLN A 400 5.45 13.82 -18.39
CA GLN A 400 6.08 14.96 -17.71
C GLN A 400 5.24 15.43 -16.52
N LEU A 401 3.91 15.59 -16.71
CA LEU A 401 2.97 15.93 -15.66
C LEU A 401 2.96 14.85 -14.55
N ALA A 402 2.92 13.57 -14.95
CA ALA A 402 2.95 12.45 -14.00
C ALA A 402 4.20 12.44 -13.13
N ARG A 403 5.37 12.76 -13.71
CA ARG A 403 6.64 12.87 -12.95
C ARG A 403 6.70 14.10 -12.04
N ALA A 404 5.93 15.14 -12.34
CA ALA A 404 5.85 16.35 -11.54
C ALA A 404 4.74 16.31 -10.47
N MET A 405 3.82 15.33 -10.56
CA MET A 405 2.80 15.11 -9.55
C MET A 405 3.44 14.59 -8.26
N ARG A 406 3.11 15.20 -7.11
CA ARG A 406 3.66 14.85 -5.78
C ARG A 406 2.92 13.67 -5.18
N THR A 407 3.01 12.53 -5.83
CA THR A 407 2.41 11.27 -5.41
C THR A 407 3.44 10.14 -5.47
N GLY A 408 3.17 9.06 -4.75
CA GLY A 408 3.99 7.87 -4.85
C GLY A 408 3.76 7.09 -6.15
N MET A 409 2.55 7.22 -6.72
CA MET A 409 2.13 6.51 -7.92
C MET A 409 1.32 7.44 -8.83
N THR A 410 1.48 7.32 -10.14
CA THR A 410 0.65 8.06 -11.11
C THR A 410 0.34 7.18 -12.32
N ALA A 411 -0.93 7.10 -12.69
CA ALA A 411 -1.39 6.42 -13.88
C ALA A 411 -1.57 7.43 -15.04
N VAL A 412 -1.29 7.00 -16.26
CA VAL A 412 -1.51 7.78 -17.48
C VAL A 412 -2.47 7.03 -18.39
N ASN A 413 -3.55 7.68 -18.81
CA ASN A 413 -4.62 7.12 -19.66
C ASN A 413 -5.21 5.80 -19.11
N SER A 414 -5.19 5.66 -17.80
CA SER A 414 -5.76 4.54 -17.04
C SER A 414 -5.95 4.98 -15.60
N VAL A 415 -6.75 4.28 -14.82
CA VAL A 415 -6.93 4.55 -13.39
C VAL A 415 -6.46 3.35 -12.56
N ILE A 416 -5.73 3.59 -11.46
CA ILE A 416 -5.24 2.57 -10.51
C ILE A 416 -4.43 1.43 -11.18
N SER A 417 -4.00 1.59 -12.43
CA SER A 417 -3.32 0.53 -13.20
C SER A 417 -1.99 0.08 -12.60
N PHE A 418 -1.34 0.93 -11.81
CA PHE A 418 -0.12 0.59 -11.07
C PHE A 418 -0.31 -0.56 -10.08
N ALA A 419 -1.53 -0.75 -9.53
CA ALA A 419 -1.85 -1.86 -8.65
C ALA A 419 -1.81 -3.23 -9.36
N GLY A 420 -2.05 -3.25 -10.67
CA GLY A 420 -1.95 -4.45 -11.50
C GLY A 420 -0.52 -4.81 -11.96
N VAL A 421 0.49 -4.01 -11.60
CA VAL A 421 1.89 -4.22 -12.02
C VAL A 421 2.77 -4.59 -10.82
N PRO A 422 2.97 -5.87 -10.52
CA PRO A 422 3.64 -6.33 -9.30
C PRO A 422 5.10 -5.89 -9.16
N ALA A 423 5.73 -5.47 -10.26
CA ALA A 423 7.11 -4.98 -10.28
C ALA A 423 7.25 -3.51 -9.85
N LEU A 424 6.14 -2.75 -9.85
CA LEU A 424 6.14 -1.37 -9.39
C LEU A 424 5.99 -1.31 -7.86
N PRO A 425 6.75 -0.43 -7.19
CA PRO A 425 6.53 -0.16 -5.77
C PRO A 425 5.20 0.56 -5.57
N PHE A 426 4.50 0.23 -4.50
CA PHE A 426 3.25 0.86 -4.08
C PHE A 426 3.47 1.61 -2.77
N GLY A 427 2.95 2.84 -2.64
CA GLY A 427 3.00 3.65 -1.42
C GLY A 427 3.04 5.15 -1.68
N GLY A 428 2.64 5.90 -0.67
CA GLY A 428 2.44 7.34 -0.73
C GLY A 428 3.62 8.19 -0.25
N VAL A 429 3.37 9.49 -0.19
CA VAL A 429 4.22 10.52 0.45
C VAL A 429 3.33 11.44 1.29
N GLY A 430 3.92 12.24 2.18
CA GLY A 430 3.18 13.15 3.06
C GLY A 430 2.24 12.38 4.01
N ASP A 431 1.00 12.86 4.16
CA ASP A 431 0.00 12.23 5.03
C ASP A 431 -0.51 10.87 4.50
N SER A 432 -0.16 10.49 3.27
CA SER A 432 -0.39 9.16 2.72
C SER A 432 0.64 8.11 3.16
N GLY A 433 1.57 8.48 4.04
CA GLY A 433 2.50 7.57 4.66
C GLY A 433 3.87 7.49 3.98
N PHE A 434 4.60 6.41 4.27
CA PHE A 434 5.98 6.20 3.82
C PHE A 434 6.35 4.72 3.82
N GLY A 435 7.51 4.41 3.22
CA GLY A 435 7.90 3.05 2.86
C GLY A 435 7.29 2.64 1.54
N ARG A 436 7.53 1.42 1.12
CA ARG A 436 6.94 0.85 -0.10
C ARG A 436 6.61 -0.61 0.11
N ILE A 437 5.45 -1.01 -0.38
CA ILE A 437 5.12 -2.41 -0.62
C ILE A 437 5.25 -2.70 -2.12
N HIS A 438 5.20 -3.94 -2.52
CA HIS A 438 5.36 -4.40 -3.91
C HIS A 438 6.75 -4.12 -4.54
N GLY A 439 7.01 -4.78 -5.65
CA GLY A 439 8.24 -4.62 -6.40
C GLY A 439 9.51 -4.98 -5.63
N ALA A 440 10.63 -4.58 -6.18
CA ALA A 440 11.95 -4.81 -5.56
C ALA A 440 12.11 -4.03 -4.24
N ASP A 441 11.51 -2.85 -4.16
CA ASP A 441 11.58 -2.02 -2.95
C ASP A 441 10.73 -2.62 -1.84
N GLY A 442 9.54 -3.15 -2.15
CA GLY A 442 8.73 -3.89 -1.18
C GLY A 442 9.42 -5.15 -0.64
N LEU A 443 10.16 -5.90 -1.47
CA LEU A 443 10.98 -7.00 -0.96
C LEU A 443 12.06 -6.52 0.01
N ARG A 444 12.74 -5.40 -0.30
CA ARG A 444 13.79 -4.82 0.55
C ARG A 444 13.24 -4.23 1.84
N GLU A 445 12.01 -3.73 1.83
CA GLU A 445 11.35 -3.15 2.99
C GLU A 445 11.23 -4.15 4.16
N PHE A 446 11.10 -5.43 3.86
CA PHE A 446 11.03 -6.51 4.85
C PHE A 446 12.37 -7.20 5.10
N THR A 447 13.49 -6.49 4.88
CA THR A 447 14.84 -7.03 5.08
C THR A 447 15.76 -6.00 5.73
N ARG A 448 16.92 -6.48 6.22
CA ARG A 448 18.04 -5.62 6.62
C ARG A 448 19.22 -5.83 5.69
N PRO A 449 19.82 -4.76 5.15
CA PRO A 449 21.03 -4.89 4.35
C PRO A 449 22.20 -5.34 5.23
N LYS A 450 22.98 -6.33 4.73
CA LYS A 450 24.19 -6.81 5.37
C LYS A 450 25.36 -6.54 4.43
N ALA A 451 26.20 -5.57 4.80
CA ALA A 451 27.45 -5.28 4.13
C ALA A 451 28.61 -6.07 4.77
N VAL A 452 29.42 -6.70 3.93
CA VAL A 452 30.62 -7.41 4.36
C VAL A 452 31.79 -6.95 3.49
N SER A 453 32.84 -6.44 4.13
CA SER A 453 34.11 -6.18 3.49
C SER A 453 35.18 -7.13 4.02
N ARG A 454 36.02 -7.62 3.13
CA ARG A 454 37.13 -8.53 3.46
C ARG A 454 38.41 -8.09 2.76
N GLN A 455 39.47 -7.95 3.51
CA GLN A 455 40.80 -7.71 2.93
C GLN A 455 41.23 -8.95 2.16
N ARG A 456 41.68 -8.76 0.93
CA ARG A 456 42.23 -9.82 0.03
C ARG A 456 43.71 -9.97 0.16
N PHE A 457 44.42 -8.84 0.28
CA PHE A 457 45.86 -8.77 0.44
C PHE A 457 46.23 -7.45 1.15
N ALA A 458 47.39 -7.43 1.81
CA ALA A 458 47.95 -6.22 2.41
C ALA A 458 48.59 -5.33 1.31
N LEU A 459 48.37 -4.02 1.39
CA LEU A 459 49.10 -3.06 0.56
C LEU A 459 50.32 -2.57 1.34
N PRO A 460 51.54 -2.94 0.93
CA PRO A 460 52.77 -2.47 1.58
C PRO A 460 52.82 -0.93 1.60
N GLY A 461 53.12 -0.34 2.75
CA GLY A 461 53.27 1.12 2.90
C GLY A 461 51.95 1.91 2.74
N MET A 462 50.79 1.27 2.91
CA MET A 462 49.46 1.92 2.92
C MET A 462 48.55 1.34 4.01
N ASN A 463 49.10 1.13 5.20
CA ASN A 463 48.26 0.70 6.34
C ASN A 463 47.61 1.90 7.03
N LEU A 464 46.60 2.48 6.37
CA LEU A 464 45.92 3.70 6.81
C LEU A 464 45.16 3.56 8.13
N THR A 465 44.86 2.31 8.55
CA THR A 465 44.12 1.99 9.77
C THR A 465 45.04 1.61 10.95
N SER A 466 46.35 1.89 10.84
CA SER A 466 47.32 1.63 11.91
C SER A 466 47.73 2.93 12.62
N PHE A 467 47.86 2.86 13.94
CA PHE A 467 48.48 3.95 14.70
C PHE A 467 49.98 4.09 14.44
N ARG A 468 50.60 3.10 13.79
CA ARG A 468 52.02 3.10 13.40
C ARG A 468 52.27 3.66 11.98
N ARG A 469 51.22 4.26 11.35
CA ARG A 469 51.38 4.88 10.03
C ARG A 469 52.38 6.05 10.10
N GLY A 470 53.29 6.07 9.14
CA GLY A 470 54.27 7.15 9.02
C GLY A 470 53.71 8.37 8.27
N PRO A 471 54.32 9.56 8.42
CA PRO A 471 53.89 10.76 7.71
C PRO A 471 53.94 10.58 6.17
N ASP A 472 54.85 9.80 5.66
CA ASP A 472 54.97 9.52 4.20
C ASP A 472 53.78 8.72 3.64
N GLU A 473 53.12 7.91 4.45
CA GLU A 473 51.95 7.16 4.01
C GLU A 473 50.74 8.10 3.82
N LEU A 474 50.61 9.07 4.72
CA LEU A 474 49.57 10.09 4.64
C LEU A 474 49.77 11.02 3.43
N GLU A 475 51.03 11.45 3.20
CA GLU A 475 51.37 12.30 2.07
C GLU A 475 51.11 11.61 0.73
N ARG A 476 51.45 10.30 0.60
CA ARG A 476 51.12 9.50 -0.57
C ARG A 476 49.63 9.42 -0.81
N LEU A 477 48.83 9.25 0.25
CA LEU A 477 47.36 9.26 0.15
C LEU A 477 46.85 10.62 -0.32
N ILE A 478 47.34 11.72 0.25
CA ILE A 478 46.98 13.09 -0.16
C ILE A 478 47.22 13.30 -1.64
N ARG A 479 48.43 12.93 -2.13
CA ARG A 479 48.77 13.06 -3.56
C ARG A 479 47.86 12.23 -4.44
N LEU A 480 47.56 10.98 -4.04
CA LEU A 480 46.67 10.10 -4.79
C LEU A 480 45.25 10.70 -4.87
N VAL A 481 44.68 11.13 -3.73
CA VAL A 481 43.33 11.71 -3.68
C VAL A 481 43.29 13.03 -4.47
N THR A 482 44.30 13.89 -4.34
CA THR A 482 44.40 15.13 -5.10
C THR A 482 44.47 14.87 -6.59
N PHE A 483 45.27 13.87 -7.03
CA PHE A 483 45.35 13.47 -8.43
C PHE A 483 44.00 12.98 -8.97
N LEU A 484 43.29 12.16 -8.19
CA LEU A 484 42.03 11.54 -8.61
C LEU A 484 40.83 12.50 -8.59
N HIS A 485 40.79 13.38 -7.59
CA HIS A 485 39.59 14.20 -7.28
C HIS A 485 39.87 15.71 -7.36
N GLY A 486 41.12 16.15 -7.40
CA GLY A 486 41.49 17.56 -7.43
C GLY A 486 41.27 18.26 -8.77
N ARG A 487 41.04 17.52 -9.85
CA ARG A 487 40.76 18.11 -11.18
C ARG A 487 39.24 18.17 -11.37
N ARG A 488 38.67 19.37 -11.48
CA ARG A 488 37.30 19.54 -12.00
C ARG A 488 37.31 18.99 -13.44
N LYS A 489 36.53 17.93 -13.69
CA LYS A 489 36.13 17.60 -15.06
C LYS A 489 35.27 18.76 -15.57
N ARG A 490 35.76 19.49 -16.55
CA ARG A 490 34.97 20.48 -17.30
C ARG A 490 33.88 19.80 -18.11
#